data_d47b4997fc89c7e218d0b839433a9773
#
_entry.id   d47b4997fc89c7e218d0b839433a9773
#
_cell.length_a   1.000
_cell.length_b   1.000
_cell.length_c   1.000
_cell.angle_alpha   90.00
_cell.angle_beta   90.00
_cell.angle_gamma   90.00
#
_symmetry.space_group_name_H-M   'P 1'
#
loop_
_entity.id
_entity.type
_entity.pdbx_description
1 polymer ?
#
loop_
_entity_poly.entity_id
_entity_poly.type
_entity_poly.pdbx_seq_one_letter_code
_entity_poly.pdbx_strand_id
1 'polypeptide(L)'
;VISEIVKCKNERTGCTQVDSEVLDALIEASDGEYILCTIIKKNGSAPRGVGTQMLVSSDNRIVGTIGGGCAEALVISRCRRLFRNQEFKCELIDVSMNTDDAENEGMVCGGSISVLLEQIK
;
A
#
# COMPACT_ATOMS: atom_id res chain seq x y z
N VAL A 1 -0.45 1.69 -15.64
CA VAL A 1 -0.26 2.10 -14.24
C VAL A 1 1.16 2.60 -14.00
N ILE A 2 2.16 1.81 -14.36
CA ILE A 2 3.55 2.21 -14.16
C ILE A 2 3.89 3.49 -14.91
N SER A 3 3.43 3.62 -16.15
CA SER A 3 3.67 4.83 -16.94
C SER A 3 3.03 6.07 -16.32
N GLU A 4 1.88 5.93 -15.71
CA GLU A 4 1.21 7.03 -15.03
C GLU A 4 1.95 7.44 -13.75
N ILE A 5 2.50 6.47 -13.02
CA ILE A 5 3.29 6.74 -11.82
C ILE A 5 4.56 7.50 -12.18
N VAL A 6 5.24 7.07 -13.23
CA VAL A 6 6.46 7.73 -13.72
C VAL A 6 6.15 9.16 -14.17
N LYS A 7 5.07 9.34 -14.92
CA LYS A 7 4.64 10.65 -15.37
C LYS A 7 4.35 11.58 -14.20
N CYS A 8 3.66 11.09 -13.19
CA CYS A 8 3.33 11.86 -12.01
C CYS A 8 4.60 12.33 -11.28
N LYS A 9 5.59 11.47 -11.14
CA LYS A 9 6.86 11.82 -10.52
C LYS A 9 7.58 12.92 -11.30
N ASN A 10 7.54 12.86 -12.61
CA ASN A 10 8.24 13.82 -13.47
C ASN A 10 7.58 15.21 -13.48
N GLU A 11 6.29 15.27 -13.37
CA GLU A 11 5.56 16.54 -13.46
C GLU A 11 5.64 17.39 -12.20
N ARG A 12 5.74 16.80 -11.05
CA ARG A 12 5.85 17.48 -9.75
C ARG A 12 4.74 18.43 -9.39
N THR A 13 3.64 18.43 -10.10
CA THR A 13 2.57 19.40 -9.88
C THR A 13 1.31 18.70 -9.41
N GLY A 14 0.91 18.97 -8.18
CA GLY A 14 -0.36 18.49 -7.65
C GLY A 14 -0.47 17.00 -7.50
N CYS A 15 0.60 16.26 -7.71
CA CYS A 15 0.60 14.82 -7.55
C CYS A 15 0.81 14.46 -6.09
N THR A 16 0.13 13.41 -5.66
CA THR A 16 0.45 12.80 -4.39
C THR A 16 1.88 12.30 -4.44
N GLN A 17 2.54 12.34 -3.31
CA GLN A 17 3.91 11.89 -3.24
C GLN A 17 3.99 10.39 -3.50
N VAL A 18 4.72 10.02 -4.54
CA VAL A 18 5.05 8.63 -4.80
C VAL A 18 6.40 8.37 -4.13
N ASP A 19 6.45 7.34 -3.31
CA ASP A 19 7.68 6.94 -2.66
C ASP A 19 8.69 6.53 -3.74
N SER A 20 9.87 7.16 -3.75
CA SER A 20 10.85 6.88 -4.78
C SER A 20 11.40 5.46 -4.72
N GLU A 21 11.46 4.86 -3.54
CA GLU A 21 11.87 3.47 -3.41
C GLU A 21 10.88 2.53 -4.09
N VAL A 22 9.58 2.79 -3.91
CA VAL A 22 8.52 2.01 -4.54
C VAL A 22 8.58 2.17 -6.05
N LEU A 23 8.75 3.41 -6.51
CA LEU A 23 8.82 3.69 -7.94
C LEU A 23 10.03 3.00 -8.58
N ASP A 24 11.18 3.07 -7.94
CA ASP A 24 12.39 2.42 -8.45
C ASP A 24 12.20 0.90 -8.52
N ALA A 25 11.58 0.32 -7.51
CA ALA A 25 11.30 -1.11 -7.49
C ALA A 25 10.35 -1.51 -8.62
N LEU A 26 9.34 -0.69 -8.91
CA LEU A 26 8.40 -0.94 -10.01
C LEU A 26 9.09 -0.88 -11.37
N ILE A 27 9.98 0.09 -11.54
CA ILE A 27 10.70 0.26 -12.81
C ILE A 27 11.65 -0.93 -13.05
N GLU A 28 12.27 -1.44 -12.01
CA GLU A 28 13.20 -2.55 -12.09
C GLU A 28 12.52 -3.91 -12.11
N ALA A 29 11.22 -3.98 -11.81
CA ALA A 29 10.48 -5.22 -11.75
C ALA A 29 10.39 -5.83 -13.16
N SER A 30 11.18 -6.85 -13.41
CA SER A 30 11.19 -7.53 -14.70
C SER A 30 10.37 -8.82 -14.69
N ASP A 31 10.43 -9.54 -13.60
CA ASP A 31 9.72 -10.79 -13.44
C ASP A 31 9.16 -10.90 -12.03
N GLY A 32 8.06 -11.62 -11.90
CA GLY A 32 7.44 -11.86 -10.62
C GLY A 32 6.13 -11.15 -10.46
N GLU A 33 5.49 -11.43 -9.37
CA GLU A 33 4.21 -10.85 -9.03
C GLU A 33 4.38 -9.83 -7.92
N TYR A 34 3.75 -8.70 -8.11
CA TYR A 34 3.78 -7.60 -7.16
C TYR A 34 2.38 -7.09 -6.94
N ILE A 35 2.12 -6.62 -5.74
CA ILE A 35 0.89 -5.90 -5.43
C ILE A 35 1.29 -4.52 -4.93
N LEU A 36 0.77 -3.50 -5.61
CA LEU A 36 0.96 -2.11 -5.19
C LEU A 36 -0.19 -1.73 -4.27
N CYS A 37 0.16 -1.30 -3.09
CA CYS A 37 -0.81 -0.89 -2.07
C CYS A 37 -0.77 0.63 -1.95
N THR A 38 -1.88 1.29 -2.20
CA THR A 38 -1.97 2.76 -2.18
C THR A 38 -3.06 3.21 -1.23
N ILE A 39 -2.73 4.11 -0.31
CA ILE A 39 -3.76 4.72 0.53
C ILE A 39 -4.53 5.72 -0.32
N ILE A 40 -5.82 5.48 -0.52
CA ILE A 40 -6.66 6.36 -1.32
C ILE A 40 -7.64 7.18 -0.48
N LYS A 41 -7.82 6.82 0.78
CA LYS A 41 -8.71 7.56 1.67
C LYS A 41 -8.21 7.42 3.09
N LYS A 42 -8.36 8.49 3.85
CA LYS A 42 -7.97 8.53 5.25
C LYS A 42 -9.06 9.23 6.05
N ASN A 43 -9.46 8.63 7.16
CA ASN A 43 -10.40 9.22 8.12
C ASN A 43 -9.73 9.25 9.48
N GLY A 44 -9.77 10.41 10.14
CA GLY A 44 -9.16 10.57 11.45
C GLY A 44 -7.63 10.55 11.40
N SER A 45 -7.03 10.13 12.49
CA SER A 45 -5.57 10.09 12.61
C SER A 45 -5.01 8.81 12.02
N ALA A 46 -4.03 8.94 11.14
CA ALA A 46 -3.30 7.81 10.58
C ALA A 46 -1.86 8.24 10.35
N PRO A 47 -0.89 7.32 10.48
CA PRO A 47 0.53 7.68 10.34
C PRO A 47 0.90 8.22 8.97
N ARG A 48 0.21 7.79 7.94
CA ARG A 48 0.49 8.20 6.56
C ARG A 48 -0.78 8.70 5.90
N GLY A 49 -0.61 9.59 4.93
CA GLY A 49 -1.71 10.19 4.21
C GLY A 49 -2.02 9.54 2.88
N VAL A 50 -3.04 10.08 2.22
CA VAL A 50 -3.46 9.64 0.88
C VAL A 50 -2.29 9.76 -0.10
N GLY A 51 -2.14 8.76 -0.94
CA GLY A 51 -1.06 8.69 -1.93
C GLY A 51 0.15 7.89 -1.47
N THR A 52 0.24 7.57 -0.18
CA THR A 52 1.33 6.73 0.34
C THR A 52 1.23 5.33 -0.26
N GLN A 53 2.36 4.79 -0.67
CA GLN A 53 2.41 3.51 -1.37
C GLN A 53 3.38 2.53 -0.73
N MET A 54 3.03 1.26 -0.86
CA MET A 54 3.87 0.14 -0.43
C MET A 54 3.77 -0.94 -1.48
N LEU A 55 4.89 -1.56 -1.80
CA LEU A 55 4.94 -2.65 -2.76
C LEU A 55 5.22 -3.96 -2.04
N VAL A 56 4.40 -4.96 -2.31
CA VAL A 56 4.55 -6.30 -1.74
C VAL A 56 4.85 -7.28 -2.87
N SER A 57 5.90 -8.04 -2.72
CA SER A 57 6.30 -9.04 -3.69
C SER A 57 5.80 -10.43 -3.27
N SER A 58 5.57 -11.29 -4.24
CA SER A 58 5.17 -12.67 -3.97
C SER A 58 6.24 -13.47 -3.22
N ASP A 59 7.48 -13.03 -3.26
CA ASP A 59 8.58 -13.65 -2.50
C ASP A 59 8.82 -13.00 -1.13
N ASN A 60 7.82 -12.27 -0.63
CA ASN A 60 7.82 -11.65 0.71
C ASN A 60 8.72 -10.42 0.85
N ARG A 61 9.21 -9.85 -0.22
CA ARG A 61 9.91 -8.57 -0.15
C ARG A 61 8.89 -7.44 -0.06
N ILE A 62 9.21 -6.45 0.72
CA ILE A 62 8.33 -5.29 0.93
C ILE A 62 9.15 -4.03 0.73
N VAL A 63 8.65 -3.12 -0.10
CA VAL A 63 9.27 -1.83 -0.36
C VAL A 63 8.30 -0.74 0.02
N GLY A 64 8.76 0.22 0.80
CA GLY A 64 7.92 1.30 1.29
C GLY A 64 7.12 0.90 2.52
N THR A 65 6.22 1.78 2.93
CA THR A 65 5.37 1.56 4.10
C THR A 65 4.09 2.37 4.00
N ILE A 66 3.03 1.85 4.57
CA ILE A 66 1.76 2.59 4.70
C ILE A 66 1.54 3.05 6.15
N GLY A 67 2.60 3.02 6.98
CA GLY A 67 2.53 3.51 8.34
C GLY A 67 2.94 2.51 9.40
N GLY A 68 3.19 1.27 9.01
CA GLY A 68 3.61 0.22 9.93
C GLY A 68 2.46 -0.32 10.79
N GLY A 69 2.82 -1.14 11.78
CA GLY A 69 1.88 -1.65 12.76
C GLY A 69 0.82 -2.59 12.23
N CYS A 70 -0.35 -2.57 12.87
CA CYS A 70 -1.46 -3.45 12.55
C CYS A 70 -1.98 -3.26 11.13
N ALA A 71 -2.08 -2.02 10.68
CA ALA A 71 -2.62 -1.72 9.36
C ALA A 71 -1.76 -2.35 8.28
N GLU A 72 -0.46 -2.18 8.39
CA GLU A 72 0.48 -2.74 7.42
C GLU A 72 0.45 -4.26 7.44
N ALA A 73 0.42 -4.86 8.63
CA ALA A 73 0.35 -6.31 8.78
C ALA A 73 -0.90 -6.89 8.14
N LEU A 74 -2.04 -6.22 8.30
CA LEU A 74 -3.30 -6.65 7.69
C LEU A 74 -3.23 -6.59 6.18
N VAL A 75 -2.67 -5.51 5.64
CA VAL A 75 -2.52 -5.34 4.20
C VAL A 75 -1.60 -6.41 3.62
N ILE A 76 -0.47 -6.65 4.26
CA ILE A 76 0.49 -7.67 3.81
C ILE A 76 -0.15 -9.06 3.83
N SER A 77 -0.89 -9.37 4.89
CA SER A 77 -1.61 -10.63 5.00
C SER A 77 -2.62 -10.80 3.86
N ARG A 78 -3.33 -9.73 3.53
CA ARG A 78 -4.28 -9.75 2.42
C ARG A 78 -3.57 -9.98 1.09
N CYS A 79 -2.45 -9.31 0.88
CA CYS A 79 -1.66 -9.49 -0.34
C CYS A 79 -1.22 -10.94 -0.52
N ARG A 80 -0.80 -11.58 0.54
CA ARG A 80 -0.39 -12.99 0.47
C ARG A 80 -1.51 -13.91 0.03
N ARG A 81 -2.73 -13.62 0.45
CA ARG A 81 -3.91 -14.37 0.00
C ARG A 81 -4.19 -14.09 -1.47
N LEU A 82 -4.07 -12.84 -1.88
CA LEU A 82 -4.37 -12.43 -3.24
C LEU A 82 -3.39 -13.01 -4.26
N PHE A 83 -2.15 -13.24 -3.88
CA PHE A 83 -1.17 -13.90 -4.75
C PHE A 83 -1.60 -15.31 -5.16
N ARG A 84 -2.47 -15.93 -4.38
CA ARG A 84 -3.00 -17.27 -4.68
C ARG A 84 -4.19 -17.23 -5.64
N ASN A 85 -4.73 -16.05 -5.87
CA ASN A 85 -5.88 -15.89 -6.75
C ASN A 85 -5.42 -15.33 -8.10
N GLN A 86 -5.35 -16.20 -9.10
CA GLN A 86 -4.87 -15.84 -10.44
C GLN A 86 -5.77 -14.84 -11.16
N GLU A 87 -7.01 -14.73 -10.74
CA GLU A 87 -7.96 -13.80 -11.34
C GLU A 87 -7.95 -12.41 -10.69
N PHE A 88 -7.21 -12.28 -9.60
CA PHE A 88 -7.13 -11.00 -8.90
C PHE A 88 -6.49 -9.93 -9.78
N LYS A 89 -7.11 -8.76 -9.84
CA LYS A 89 -6.56 -7.58 -10.52
C LYS A 89 -6.43 -6.41 -9.58
N CYS A 90 -7.49 -6.09 -8.86
CA CYS A 90 -7.45 -5.04 -7.86
C CYS A 90 -8.51 -5.29 -6.80
N GLU A 91 -8.29 -4.76 -5.63
CA GLU A 91 -9.21 -4.86 -4.51
C GLU A 91 -9.05 -3.63 -3.62
N LEU A 92 -10.16 -3.14 -3.12
CA LEU A 92 -10.15 -2.04 -2.16
C LEU A 92 -10.48 -2.61 -0.79
N ILE A 93 -9.63 -2.30 0.19
CA ILE A 93 -9.88 -2.73 1.57
C ILE A 93 -9.91 -1.53 2.50
N ASP A 94 -10.74 -1.61 3.53
CA ASP A 94 -10.80 -0.62 4.58
C ASP A 94 -10.17 -1.19 5.84
N VAL A 95 -9.23 -0.45 6.41
CA VAL A 95 -8.52 -0.86 7.62
C VAL A 95 -8.82 0.14 8.71
N SER A 96 -9.42 -0.34 9.78
CA SER A 96 -9.72 0.48 10.94
C SER A 96 -8.62 0.30 11.99
N MET A 97 -8.11 1.41 12.48
CA MET A 97 -7.11 1.43 13.54
C MET A 97 -7.77 1.92 14.82
N ASN A 98 -8.81 1.20 15.24
CA ASN A 98 -9.57 1.58 16.42
C ASN A 98 -8.86 1.20 17.71
N THR A 99 -9.42 1.67 18.84
CA THR A 99 -8.77 1.49 20.14
C THR A 99 -8.63 0.05 20.58
N ASP A 100 -9.52 -0.82 20.17
CA ASP A 100 -9.44 -2.24 20.58
C ASP A 100 -8.21 -2.91 19.99
N ASP A 101 -7.98 -2.69 18.72
CA ASP A 101 -6.79 -3.20 18.05
C ASP A 101 -5.53 -2.48 18.53
N ALA A 102 -5.64 -1.17 18.75
CA ALA A 102 -4.54 -0.35 19.21
C ALA A 102 -4.07 -0.74 20.61
N GLU A 103 -4.97 -1.10 21.50
CA GLU A 103 -4.60 -1.55 22.84
C GLU A 103 -3.73 -2.79 22.80
N ASN A 104 -4.09 -3.75 21.97
CA ASN A 104 -3.35 -4.99 21.84
C ASN A 104 -1.94 -4.77 21.29
N GLU A 105 -1.80 -3.79 20.43
CA GLU A 105 -0.53 -3.50 19.78
C GLU A 105 0.20 -2.30 20.38
N GLY A 106 -0.37 -1.67 21.39
CA GLY A 106 0.21 -0.47 21.98
C GLY A 106 0.13 0.75 21.08
N MET A 107 -0.73 0.74 20.10
CA MET A 107 -0.92 1.86 19.16
C MET A 107 -2.20 2.60 19.46
N VAL A 108 -2.17 3.91 19.32
CA VAL A 108 -3.35 4.76 19.54
C VAL A 108 -3.50 5.70 18.35
N CYS A 109 -4.00 5.19 17.23
CA CYS A 109 -4.23 6.03 16.07
C CYS A 109 -5.67 6.50 15.93
N GLY A 110 -6.64 5.60 16.21
CA GLY A 110 -8.06 5.96 16.20
C GLY A 110 -8.64 6.32 14.86
N GLY A 111 -7.89 6.11 13.78
CA GLY A 111 -8.35 6.43 12.44
C GLY A 111 -8.62 5.21 11.59
N SER A 112 -8.91 5.46 10.32
CA SER A 112 -9.06 4.39 9.34
C SER A 112 -8.47 4.84 8.01
N ILE A 113 -8.07 3.86 7.21
CA ILE A 113 -7.57 4.10 5.87
C ILE A 113 -8.25 3.14 4.89
N SER A 114 -8.38 3.59 3.66
CA SER A 114 -8.80 2.72 2.56
C SER A 114 -7.58 2.53 1.67
N VAL A 115 -7.26 1.27 1.40
CA VAL A 115 -6.07 0.91 0.64
C VAL A 115 -6.49 0.18 -0.62
N LEU A 116 -6.00 0.66 -1.75
CA LEU A 116 -6.22 0.01 -3.03
C LEU A 116 -5.06 -0.93 -3.29
N LEU A 117 -5.37 -2.19 -3.53
CA LEU A 117 -4.39 -3.23 -3.85
C LEU A 117 -4.49 -3.53 -5.34
N GLU A 118 -3.41 -3.32 -6.06
CA GLU A 118 -3.38 -3.53 -7.50
C GLU A 118 -2.27 -4.50 -7.88
N GLN A 119 -2.62 -5.48 -8.69
CA GLN A 119 -1.63 -6.43 -9.19
C GLN A 119 -0.81 -5.80 -10.31
N ILE A 120 0.50 -5.88 -10.18
CA ILE A 120 1.46 -5.38 -11.16
C ILE A 120 2.23 -6.58 -11.70
N LYS A 121 2.29 -6.69 -13.03
CA LYS A 121 3.05 -7.75 -13.69
C LYS A 121 4.09 -7.18 -14.62
#